data_f54ec305aa06702433cd06d80d0bd336
#
_entry.id   f54ec305aa06702433cd06d80d0bd336
#
_cell.length_a   1.000
_cell.length_b   1.000
_cell.length_c   1.000
_cell.angle_alpha   90.00
_cell.angle_beta   90.00
_cell.angle_gamma   90.00
#
_symmetry.space_group_name_H-M   'P 1'
#
loop_
_entity.id
_entity.type
_entity.pdbx_description
1 polymer ?
#
loop_
_entity_poly.entity_id
_entity_poly.type
_entity_poly.pdbx_seq_one_letter_code
_entity_poly.pdbx_strand_id
1 'polypeptide(L)'
;MVVLRREIGDVLRSARQRQGRTLREVSSAARVSLGYLSEVERGQKEASSELLGSICEALDVPLWSVLREVSDRVALAEGLTIPDTVPADLEWSTRRGWSHDSRDDLAGALAPVG
;
A
#
# COMPACT_ATOMS: atom_id res chain seq x y z
N MET A 1 -7.15 -1.62 17.96
CA MET A 1 -5.93 -1.02 17.45
C MET A 1 -5.51 -1.67 16.14
N VAL A 2 -5.14 -0.88 15.17
CA VAL A 2 -4.69 -1.40 13.88
C VAL A 2 -3.22 -1.80 13.98
N VAL A 3 -2.91 -2.99 13.47
CA VAL A 3 -1.53 -3.44 13.38
C VAL A 3 -1.12 -3.34 11.92
N LEU A 4 -0.29 -2.36 11.62
CA LEU A 4 0.05 -2.04 10.24
C LEU A 4 0.68 -3.21 9.49
N ARG A 5 1.58 -3.95 10.13
CA ARG A 5 2.21 -5.08 9.45
C ARG A 5 1.21 -6.17 9.06
N ARG A 6 0.11 -6.29 9.80
CA ARG A 6 -0.94 -7.25 9.46
C ARG A 6 -1.71 -6.79 8.23
N GLU A 7 -2.00 -5.49 8.17
CA GLU A 7 -2.72 -4.96 7.00
C GLU A 7 -1.86 -5.09 5.75
N ILE A 8 -0.58 -4.78 5.87
CA ILE A 8 0.34 -4.94 4.73
C ILE A 8 0.40 -6.41 4.32
N GLY A 9 0.57 -7.30 5.28
CA GLY A 9 0.63 -8.73 5.00
C GLY A 9 -0.61 -9.23 4.28
N ASP A 10 -1.79 -8.80 4.74
CA ASP A 10 -3.05 -9.22 4.12
C ASP A 10 -3.16 -8.73 2.68
N VAL A 11 -2.73 -7.48 2.42
CA VAL A 11 -2.78 -6.93 1.06
C VAL A 11 -1.84 -7.70 0.14
N LEU A 12 -0.63 -8.00 0.61
CA LEU A 12 0.32 -8.76 -0.19
C LEU A 12 -0.20 -10.17 -0.47
N ARG A 13 -0.76 -10.81 0.54
CA ARG A 13 -1.32 -12.13 0.38
C ARG A 13 -2.47 -12.13 -0.62
N SER A 14 -3.36 -11.16 -0.51
CA SER A 14 -4.49 -11.04 -1.42
C SER A 14 -4.01 -10.86 -2.86
N ALA A 15 -3.00 -10.04 -3.06
CA ALA A 15 -2.44 -9.82 -4.40
C ALA A 15 -1.88 -11.12 -4.97
N ARG A 16 -1.14 -11.85 -4.14
CA ARG A 16 -0.58 -13.15 -4.56
C ARG A 16 -1.69 -14.13 -4.92
N GLN A 17 -2.69 -14.22 -4.07
CA GLN A 17 -3.78 -15.18 -4.29
C GLN A 17 -4.60 -14.83 -5.52
N ARG A 18 -4.82 -13.55 -5.77
CA ARG A 18 -5.54 -13.13 -6.97
C ARG A 18 -4.79 -13.51 -8.24
N GLN A 19 -3.47 -13.60 -8.16
CA GLN A 19 -2.65 -13.99 -9.30
C GLN A 19 -2.51 -15.51 -9.41
N GLY A 20 -3.03 -16.26 -8.45
CA GLY A 20 -2.90 -17.69 -8.45
C GLY A 20 -1.47 -18.17 -8.24
N ARG A 21 -0.63 -17.35 -7.60
CA ARG A 21 0.78 -17.67 -7.41
C ARG A 21 1.02 -18.28 -6.05
N THR A 22 1.96 -19.19 -6.00
CA THR A 22 2.31 -19.84 -4.73
C THR A 22 3.25 -18.95 -3.94
N LEU A 23 3.29 -19.22 -2.64
CA LEU A 23 4.24 -18.53 -1.77
C LEU A 23 5.67 -18.74 -2.24
N ARG A 24 5.97 -19.96 -2.69
CA ARG A 24 7.30 -20.32 -3.17
C ARG A 24 7.68 -19.52 -4.41
N GLU A 25 6.74 -19.39 -5.33
CA GLU A 25 6.99 -18.62 -6.55
C GLU A 25 7.33 -17.18 -6.24
N VAL A 26 6.57 -16.56 -5.35
CA VAL A 26 6.81 -15.17 -5.01
C VAL A 26 8.08 -15.00 -4.20
N SER A 27 8.35 -15.92 -3.26
CA SER A 27 9.58 -15.82 -2.46
C SER A 27 10.81 -15.94 -3.35
N SER A 28 10.78 -16.82 -4.34
CA SER A 28 11.89 -16.97 -5.28
C SER A 28 12.07 -15.68 -6.11
N ALA A 29 10.98 -15.15 -6.63
CA ALA A 29 11.06 -13.95 -7.45
C ALA A 29 11.53 -12.74 -6.64
N ALA A 30 11.13 -12.66 -5.38
CA ALA A 30 11.51 -11.56 -4.51
C ALA A 30 12.89 -11.77 -3.87
N ARG A 31 13.45 -12.97 -4.00
CA ARG A 31 14.73 -13.32 -3.40
C ARG A 31 14.71 -13.23 -1.88
N VAL A 32 13.62 -13.70 -1.30
CA VAL A 32 13.49 -13.79 0.15
C VAL A 32 13.18 -15.24 0.50
N SER A 33 13.44 -15.61 1.74
CA SER A 33 13.15 -16.98 2.16
C SER A 33 11.65 -17.20 2.21
N LEU A 34 11.24 -18.44 1.98
CA LEU A 34 9.85 -18.82 2.04
C LEU A 34 9.26 -18.54 3.43
N GLY A 35 10.02 -18.88 4.46
CA GLY A 35 9.57 -18.66 5.83
C GLY A 35 9.38 -17.18 6.14
N TYR A 36 10.31 -16.35 5.67
CA TYR A 36 10.21 -14.92 5.88
C TYR A 36 8.96 -14.35 5.20
N LEU A 37 8.75 -14.69 3.92
CA LEU A 37 7.58 -14.20 3.21
C LEU A 37 6.29 -14.66 3.89
N SER A 38 6.26 -15.91 4.32
CA SER A 38 5.11 -16.43 5.05
C SER A 38 4.82 -15.62 6.31
N GLU A 39 5.87 -15.28 7.05
CA GLU A 39 5.70 -14.48 8.27
C GLU A 39 5.24 -13.07 7.98
N VAL A 40 5.73 -12.48 6.89
CA VAL A 40 5.29 -11.15 6.47
C VAL A 40 3.80 -11.18 6.11
N GLU A 41 3.39 -12.19 5.35
CA GLU A 41 1.98 -12.30 4.96
C GLU A 41 1.06 -12.49 6.16
N ARG A 42 1.54 -13.19 7.17
CA ARG A 42 0.75 -13.41 8.38
C ARG A 42 0.82 -12.26 9.36
N GLY A 43 1.57 -11.22 9.02
CA GLY A 43 1.70 -10.06 9.90
C GLY A 43 2.56 -10.31 11.11
N GLN A 44 3.41 -11.33 11.08
CA GLN A 44 4.30 -11.67 12.19
C GLN A 44 5.64 -10.96 12.10
N LYS A 45 5.99 -10.47 10.92
CA LYS A 45 7.22 -9.73 10.71
C LYS A 45 6.96 -8.53 9.84
N GLU A 46 7.69 -7.46 10.12
CA GLU A 46 7.65 -6.28 9.29
C GLU A 46 8.68 -6.41 8.20
N ALA A 47 8.30 -6.03 6.99
CA ALA A 47 9.23 -6.01 5.88
C ALA A 47 9.95 -4.67 5.87
N SER A 48 11.27 -4.70 5.69
CA SER A 48 12.01 -3.47 5.47
C SER A 48 11.54 -2.84 4.16
N SER A 49 11.88 -1.57 3.97
CA SER A 49 11.51 -0.89 2.73
C SER A 49 12.03 -1.64 1.51
N GLU A 50 13.28 -2.09 1.58
CA GLU A 50 13.89 -2.81 0.46
C GLU A 50 13.19 -4.13 0.16
N LEU A 51 12.89 -4.88 1.21
CA LEU A 51 12.23 -6.17 1.03
C LEU A 51 10.78 -6.00 0.59
N LEU A 52 10.11 -4.99 1.11
CA LEU A 52 8.76 -4.70 0.68
C LEU A 52 8.75 -4.34 -0.81
N GLY A 53 9.71 -3.53 -1.24
CA GLY A 53 9.85 -3.20 -2.65
C GLY A 53 10.10 -4.42 -3.51
N SER A 54 10.97 -5.33 -3.04
CA SER A 54 11.24 -6.57 -3.77
C SER A 54 10.00 -7.45 -3.89
N ILE A 55 9.22 -7.54 -2.83
CA ILE A 55 8.00 -8.34 -2.86
C ILE A 55 6.98 -7.72 -3.81
N CYS A 56 6.82 -6.41 -3.77
CA CYS A 56 5.90 -5.72 -4.68
C CYS A 56 6.33 -5.93 -6.13
N GLU A 57 7.62 -5.85 -6.40
CA GLU A 57 8.15 -6.10 -7.73
C GLU A 57 7.85 -7.52 -8.19
N ALA A 58 8.07 -8.48 -7.30
CA ALA A 58 7.79 -9.88 -7.59
C ALA A 58 6.32 -10.12 -7.90
N LEU A 59 5.44 -9.36 -7.25
CA LEU A 59 4.00 -9.47 -7.47
C LEU A 59 3.53 -8.60 -8.64
N ASP A 60 4.45 -7.84 -9.23
CA ASP A 60 4.13 -6.94 -10.33
C ASP A 60 3.03 -5.94 -9.94
N VAL A 61 3.11 -5.44 -8.73
CA VAL A 61 2.22 -4.38 -8.26
C VAL A 61 3.07 -3.20 -7.79
N PRO A 62 2.66 -1.99 -8.12
CA PRO A 62 3.42 -0.83 -7.64
C PRO A 62 3.21 -0.64 -6.14
N LEU A 63 4.25 -0.19 -5.48
CA LEU A 63 4.20 0.01 -4.03
C LEU A 63 3.08 0.95 -3.62
N TRP A 64 2.85 2.01 -4.40
CA TRP A 64 1.80 2.97 -4.05
C TRP A 64 0.42 2.31 -4.01
N SER A 65 0.20 1.34 -4.89
CA SER A 65 -1.07 0.63 -4.96
C SER A 65 -1.29 -0.22 -3.71
N VAL A 66 -0.21 -0.86 -3.23
CA VAL A 66 -0.27 -1.62 -1.98
C VAL A 66 -0.57 -0.67 -0.81
N LEU A 67 0.13 0.44 -0.76
CA LEU A 67 -0.07 1.41 0.33
C LEU A 67 -1.47 2.02 0.29
N ARG A 68 -2.01 2.23 -0.89
CA ARG A 68 -3.36 2.74 -1.02
C ARG A 68 -4.38 1.76 -0.46
N GLU A 69 -4.23 0.49 -0.79
CA GLU A 69 -5.14 -0.52 -0.28
C GLU A 69 -4.98 -0.67 1.23
N VAL A 70 -3.75 -0.59 1.73
CA VAL A 70 -3.51 -0.59 3.18
C VAL A 70 -4.19 0.61 3.82
N SER A 71 -4.05 1.77 3.20
CA SER A 71 -4.67 2.99 3.70
C SER A 71 -6.18 2.83 3.83
N ASP A 72 -6.81 2.25 2.81
CA ASP A 72 -8.26 2.02 2.84
C ASP A 72 -8.65 1.09 3.98
N ARG A 73 -7.87 0.04 4.21
CA ARG A 73 -8.15 -0.89 5.29
C ARG A 73 -7.97 -0.25 6.66
N VAL A 74 -6.93 0.55 6.80
CA VAL A 74 -6.67 1.26 8.05
C VAL A 74 -7.78 2.28 8.33
N ALA A 75 -8.19 3.00 7.29
CA ALA A 75 -9.27 3.97 7.43
C ALA A 75 -10.56 3.27 7.88
N LEU A 76 -10.86 2.14 7.29
CA LEU A 76 -12.04 1.38 7.65
C LEU A 76 -11.96 0.88 9.09
N ALA A 77 -10.79 0.41 9.50
CA ALA A 77 -10.62 -0.12 10.85
C ALA A 77 -10.64 0.98 11.92
N GLU A 78 -10.06 2.12 11.61
CA GLU A 78 -9.98 3.21 12.58
C GLU A 78 -11.17 4.13 12.53
N GLY A 79 -11.60 4.40 11.33
CA GLY A 79 -12.48 5.51 11.12
C GLY A 79 -13.90 5.11 10.91
N LEU A 80 -14.22 3.90 10.97
CA LEU A 80 -15.57 3.46 10.71
C LEU A 80 -16.57 4.58 10.57
N THR A 81 -16.25 5.70 11.16
CA THR A 81 -17.00 6.90 11.03
C THR A 81 -16.11 7.91 10.35
N ILE A 82 -16.00 7.78 9.04
CA ILE A 82 -15.36 8.84 8.30
C ILE A 82 -16.30 10.02 8.41
N PRO A 83 -15.86 11.14 8.98
CA PRO A 83 -16.74 12.28 9.18
C PRO A 83 -17.28 12.76 7.83
N ASP A 84 -18.53 13.13 7.81
CA ASP A 84 -19.11 13.74 6.63
C ASP A 84 -18.41 15.05 6.29
N THR A 85 -17.87 15.68 7.30
CA THR A 85 -17.17 16.94 7.11
C THR A 85 -15.69 16.69 7.12
N VAL A 86 -15.02 17.24 6.13
CA VAL A 86 -13.56 17.16 6.05
C VAL A 86 -12.98 18.06 7.13
N PRO A 87 -12.08 17.55 7.98
CA PRO A 87 -11.42 18.41 8.95
C PRO A 87 -10.68 19.56 8.26
N ALA A 88 -10.61 20.68 8.95
CA ALA A 88 -10.00 21.88 8.37
C ALA A 88 -8.57 21.63 7.91
N ASP A 89 -7.82 20.83 8.63
CA ASP A 89 -6.44 20.54 8.25
C ASP A 89 -6.35 19.70 6.97
N LEU A 90 -7.38 18.94 6.65
CA LEU A 90 -7.42 18.24 5.38
C LEU A 90 -7.92 19.12 4.26
N GLU A 91 -8.77 20.07 4.58
CA GLU A 91 -9.27 21.00 3.58
C GLU A 91 -8.16 21.82 2.94
N TRP A 92 -7.18 22.24 3.74
CA TRP A 92 -6.12 23.04 3.17
C TRP A 92 -5.33 22.28 2.12
N SER A 93 -5.17 20.97 2.27
CA SER A 93 -4.43 20.19 1.28
C SER A 93 -5.19 20.12 -0.04
N THR A 94 -6.51 20.03 -0.01
CA THR A 94 -7.30 20.06 -1.24
C THR A 94 -7.24 21.45 -1.88
N ARG A 95 -7.31 22.48 -1.08
CA ARG A 95 -7.27 23.84 -1.64
C ARG A 95 -5.95 24.17 -2.29
N ARG A 96 -4.92 23.42 -2.02
CA ARG A 96 -3.63 23.66 -2.65
C ARG A 96 -3.51 23.01 -4.01
N GLY A 97 -4.58 22.46 -4.52
CA GLY A 97 -4.61 21.93 -5.85
C GLY A 97 -3.83 20.66 -6.00
N TRP A 98 -3.92 19.96 -5.05
CA TRP A 98 -3.29 18.66 -5.17
C TRP A 98 -3.95 17.84 -6.24
N SER A 99 -4.24 18.44 -6.52
CA SER A 99 -4.89 17.92 -7.01
C SER A 99 -5.05 17.80 -8.05
N HIS A 100 -4.45 18.49 -7.88
CA HIS A 100 -4.74 18.56 -8.54
C HIS A 100 -4.92 18.82 -9.32
N ASP A 101 -4.76 19.11 -9.68
CA ASP A 101 -4.74 19.38 -10.26
C ASP A 101 -4.34 19.29 -10.68
N SER A 102 -3.66 19.30 -10.42
CA SER A 102 -3.20 19.19 -10.66
C SER A 102 -3.07 18.57 -11.17
N ARG A 103 -2.94 18.64 -11.57
CA ARG A 103 -2.72 18.22 -12.13
C ARG A 103 -2.54 18.42 -12.60
N ASP A 104 -2.45 19.00 -12.58
CA ASP A 104 -2.00 19.23 -12.90
C ASP A 104 -1.29 19.36 -12.63
N ASP A 105 -0.87 19.77 -12.37
CA ASP A 105 0.01 19.67 -11.97
C ASP A 105 0.47 18.83 -11.79
N LEU A 106 0.76 18.69 -11.75
CA LEU A 106 1.24 17.90 -11.75
C LEU A 106 1.23 17.44 -12.36
N ALA A 107 1.13 17.66 -12.36
CA ALA A 107 1.04 17.37 -12.92
C ALA A 107 1.41 17.56 -13.02
N GLY A 108 1.80 18.05 -12.91
CA GLY A 108 2.07 18.15 -12.99
C GLY A 108 2.65 18.03 -12.47
N ALA A 109 3.02 18.28 -12.21
CA ALA A 109 3.45 18.02 -11.84
C ALA A 109 3.59 17.30 -11.88
N LEU A 110 3.94 17.23 -11.85
CA LEU A 110 3.87 16.70 -12.23
C LEU A 110 3.64 16.64 -12.82
N ALA A 111 3.73 16.93 -12.78
CA ALA A 111 3.33 16.95 -13.38
C ALA A 111 3.36 16.68 -13.66
N PRO A 112 3.65 16.81 -13.80
CA PRO A 112 3.62 16.53 -14.13
C PRO A 112 3.75 16.00 -14.10
N VAL A 113 4.15 16.07 -13.97
CA VAL A 113 4.05 15.77 -14.00
C VAL A 113 3.84 15.46 -14.01
N GLY A 114 4.00 15.51 -13.92
CA GLY A 114 3.62 15.33 -13.99
C GLY A 114 3.56 15.13 -13.94
#